data_2b6288ac5d1258e95fc02dac18c9a3ab
#
_entry.id   2b6288ac5d1258e95fc02dac18c9a3ab
#
_cell.length_a   1.000
_cell.length_b   1.000
_cell.length_c   1.000
_cell.angle_alpha   90.00
_cell.angle_beta   90.00
_cell.angle_gamma   90.00
#
_symmetry.space_group_name_H-M   'P 1'
#
loop_
_entity.id
_entity.type
_entity.pdbx_description
1 polymer ?
#
loop_
_entity_poly.entity_id
_entity_poly.type
_entity_poly.pdbx_seq_one_letter_code
_entity_poly.pdbx_strand_id
1 'polypeptide(L)'
;IERFANSDLTIIEGAGGLCSPLARDGYNIDLIRKVKVPTVLVAKDEIGVINNVILSLSMLQKYKIKVLAIVLNRKVSSQPDGMNNYQEIKSLTKVPLIQILNKKEDNDREFKKLIKIILV
;
A
#
# COMPACT_ATOMS: atom_id res chain seq x y z
N ILE A 1 16.06 11.54 5.61
CA ILE A 1 16.30 10.45 4.65
C ILE A 1 17.79 10.18 4.57
N GLU A 2 18.62 11.16 4.34
CA GLU A 2 20.09 11.02 4.31
C GLU A 2 20.70 10.38 5.58
N ARG A 3 20.05 10.59 6.73
CA ARG A 3 20.48 10.05 8.03
C ARG A 3 20.40 8.52 8.12
N PHE A 4 19.65 7.87 7.22
CA PHE A 4 19.45 6.40 7.18
C PHE A 4 20.08 5.75 5.95
N ALA A 5 20.93 6.45 5.22
CA ALA A 5 21.54 5.98 3.99
C ALA A 5 22.43 4.72 4.16
N ASN A 6 22.88 4.42 5.38
CA ASN A 6 23.72 3.27 5.71
C ASN A 6 22.93 2.05 6.22
N SER A 7 21.61 2.07 6.14
CA SER A 7 20.77 0.92 6.52
C SER A 7 20.55 -0.01 5.35
N ASP A 8 20.51 -1.33 5.60
CA ASP A 8 20.24 -2.35 4.58
C ASP A 8 18.85 -2.17 3.95
N LEU A 9 17.89 -1.64 4.73
CA LEU A 9 16.54 -1.31 4.31
C LEU A 9 16.02 -0.11 5.10
N THR A 10 15.51 0.88 4.40
CA THR A 10 14.80 2.01 4.99
C THR A 10 13.35 2.04 4.51
N ILE A 11 12.40 2.05 5.44
CA ILE A 11 10.98 2.20 5.16
C ILE A 11 10.54 3.59 5.60
N ILE A 12 9.87 4.31 4.69
CA ILE A 12 9.32 5.63 4.95
C ILE A 12 7.80 5.52 4.93
N GLU A 13 7.15 5.82 6.03
CA GLU A 13 5.69 5.81 6.15
C GLU A 13 5.16 7.25 6.17
N GLY A 14 4.16 7.52 5.33
CA GLY A 14 3.38 8.75 5.36
C GLY A 14 2.17 8.62 6.30
N ALA A 15 1.68 9.72 6.82
CA ALA A 15 0.44 9.77 7.60
C ALA A 15 -0.77 10.10 6.70
N GLY A 16 -1.82 9.29 6.79
CA GLY A 16 -3.03 9.45 5.98
C GLY A 16 -2.87 8.96 4.53
N GLY A 17 -3.71 9.46 3.63
CA GLY A 17 -3.68 9.07 2.21
C GLY A 17 -2.65 9.88 1.39
N LEU A 18 -2.51 9.53 0.11
CA LEU A 18 -1.55 10.16 -0.81
C LEU A 18 -1.71 11.69 -0.90
N CYS A 19 -2.94 12.17 -0.87
CA CYS A 19 -3.26 13.59 -0.93
C CYS A 19 -3.49 14.22 0.45
N SER A 20 -3.13 13.53 1.54
CA SER A 20 -3.17 14.13 2.88
C SER A 20 -2.01 15.11 3.06
N PRO A 21 -2.25 16.26 3.71
CA PRO A 21 -1.20 17.21 4.01
C PRO A 21 -0.10 16.57 4.87
N LEU A 22 1.14 16.72 4.45
CA LEU A 22 2.32 16.30 5.20
C LEU A 22 2.98 17.52 5.86
N ALA A 23 2.91 18.66 5.20
CA ALA A 23 3.42 19.93 5.64
C ALA A 23 2.51 21.06 5.12
N ARG A 24 2.82 22.32 5.48
CA ARG A 24 2.03 23.48 5.01
C ARG A 24 2.00 23.62 3.48
N ASP A 25 3.06 23.17 2.82
CA ASP A 25 3.33 23.34 1.39
C ASP A 25 3.43 22.03 0.62
N GLY A 26 3.01 20.88 1.22
CA GLY A 26 3.15 19.58 0.56
C GLY A 26 2.27 18.48 1.10
N TYR A 27 2.00 17.54 0.23
CA TYR A 27 1.23 16.33 0.49
C TYR A 27 2.16 15.10 0.54
N ASN A 28 1.67 13.96 1.03
CA ASN A 28 2.42 12.71 1.00
C ASN A 28 2.92 12.36 -0.40
N ILE A 29 2.11 12.59 -1.44
CA ILE A 29 2.50 12.34 -2.84
C ILE A 29 3.72 13.17 -3.27
N ASP A 30 3.85 14.39 -2.78
CA ASP A 30 4.98 15.27 -3.12
C ASP A 30 6.28 14.75 -2.50
N LEU A 31 6.22 14.19 -1.28
CA LEU A 31 7.35 13.51 -0.67
C LEU A 31 7.78 12.29 -1.52
N ILE A 32 6.83 11.42 -1.88
CA ILE A 32 7.12 10.22 -2.68
C ILE A 32 7.77 10.62 -4.03
N ARG A 33 7.25 11.64 -4.69
CA ARG A 33 7.82 12.18 -5.94
C ARG A 33 9.24 12.69 -5.77
N LYS A 34 9.51 13.35 -4.65
CA LYS A 34 10.84 13.91 -4.35
C LYS A 34 11.84 12.82 -4.01
N VAL A 35 11.43 11.82 -3.25
CA VAL A 35 12.32 10.72 -2.82
C VAL A 35 12.57 9.72 -3.96
N LYS A 36 11.63 9.57 -4.88
CA LYS A 36 11.73 8.70 -6.08
C LYS A 36 11.99 7.22 -5.75
N VAL A 37 11.42 6.72 -4.67
CA VAL A 37 11.52 5.30 -4.28
C VAL A 37 10.25 4.54 -4.65
N PRO A 38 10.36 3.22 -4.85
CA PRO A 38 9.18 2.38 -5.05
C PRO A 38 8.24 2.43 -3.84
N THR A 39 6.96 2.25 -4.08
CA THR A 39 5.91 2.40 -3.07
C THR A 39 5.18 1.09 -2.84
N VAL A 40 4.88 0.78 -1.58
CA VAL A 40 3.88 -0.22 -1.20
C VAL A 40 2.62 0.54 -0.76
N LEU A 41 1.51 0.24 -1.41
CA LEU A 41 0.21 0.86 -1.09
C LEU A 41 -0.50 0.00 -0.04
N VAL A 42 -0.65 0.52 1.17
CA VAL A 42 -1.40 -0.16 2.24
C VAL A 42 -2.80 0.43 2.35
N ALA A 43 -3.82 -0.41 2.25
CA ALA A 43 -5.21 -0.02 2.31
C ALA A 43 -5.97 -0.85 3.36
N LYS A 44 -6.84 -0.21 4.11
CA LYS A 44 -7.72 -0.89 5.06
C LYS A 44 -8.81 -1.64 4.29
N ASP A 45 -8.95 -2.95 4.55
CA ASP A 45 -9.91 -3.81 3.88
C ASP A 45 -11.33 -3.60 4.46
N GLU A 46 -12.00 -2.58 3.98
CA GLU A 46 -13.36 -2.17 4.38
C GLU A 46 -14.15 -1.62 3.20
N ILE A 47 -15.42 -1.25 3.43
CA ILE A 47 -16.26 -0.60 2.41
C ILE A 47 -15.58 0.67 1.89
N GLY A 48 -15.52 0.82 0.56
CA GLY A 48 -14.89 1.95 -0.12
C GLY A 48 -13.41 1.72 -0.49
N VAL A 49 -12.78 0.62 -0.05
CA VAL A 49 -11.36 0.35 -0.35
C VAL A 49 -11.07 0.25 -1.84
N ILE A 50 -11.97 -0.32 -2.64
CA ILE A 50 -11.80 -0.45 -4.10
C ILE A 50 -11.61 0.93 -4.72
N ASN A 51 -12.51 1.87 -4.40
CA ASN A 51 -12.41 3.26 -4.85
C ASN A 51 -11.07 3.89 -4.42
N ASN A 52 -10.72 3.75 -3.15
CA ASN A 52 -9.50 4.34 -2.60
C ASN A 52 -8.23 3.78 -3.25
N VAL A 53 -8.19 2.48 -3.51
CA VAL A 53 -7.06 1.82 -4.20
C VAL A 53 -6.95 2.31 -5.63
N ILE A 54 -8.06 2.35 -6.39
CA ILE A 54 -8.06 2.79 -7.79
C ILE A 54 -7.62 4.25 -7.91
N LEU A 55 -8.14 5.14 -7.08
CA LEU A 55 -7.72 6.56 -7.07
C LEU A 55 -6.23 6.70 -6.73
N SER A 56 -5.75 5.95 -5.74
CA SER A 56 -4.34 5.96 -5.34
C SER A 56 -3.43 5.44 -6.46
N LEU A 57 -3.78 4.33 -7.09
CA LEU A 57 -3.04 3.78 -8.24
C LEU A 57 -3.00 4.76 -9.41
N SER A 58 -4.13 5.40 -9.73
CA SER A 58 -4.21 6.40 -10.80
C SER A 58 -3.30 7.59 -10.54
N MET A 59 -3.25 8.06 -9.28
CA MET A 59 -2.36 9.14 -8.87
C MET A 59 -0.89 8.74 -8.97
N LEU A 60 -0.52 7.56 -8.44
CA LEU A 60 0.85 7.04 -8.51
C LEU A 60 1.29 6.85 -9.97
N GLN A 61 0.43 6.32 -10.82
CA GLN A 61 0.68 6.14 -12.26
C GLN A 61 0.87 7.48 -12.97
N LYS A 62 0.03 8.49 -12.68
CA LYS A 62 0.16 9.86 -13.23
C LYS A 62 1.55 10.43 -12.99
N TYR A 63 2.14 10.16 -11.84
CA TYR A 63 3.49 10.62 -11.50
C TYR A 63 4.59 9.60 -11.79
N LYS A 64 4.27 8.50 -12.50
CA LYS A 64 5.22 7.44 -12.88
C LYS A 64 5.94 6.81 -11.68
N ILE A 65 5.24 6.70 -10.55
CA ILE A 65 5.76 6.09 -9.34
C ILE A 65 5.52 4.57 -9.41
N LYS A 66 6.58 3.79 -9.22
CA LYS A 66 6.50 2.33 -9.23
C LYS A 66 5.79 1.84 -7.97
N VAL A 67 4.71 1.08 -8.14
CA VAL A 67 4.02 0.38 -7.05
C VAL A 67 4.48 -1.07 -7.03
N LEU A 68 5.09 -1.50 -5.93
CA LEU A 68 5.61 -2.86 -5.75
C LEU A 68 4.51 -3.84 -5.38
N ALA A 69 3.63 -3.44 -4.47
CA ALA A 69 2.53 -4.25 -4.00
C ALA A 69 1.39 -3.38 -3.45
N ILE A 70 0.21 -3.96 -3.40
CA ILE A 70 -0.94 -3.47 -2.64
C ILE A 70 -1.12 -4.42 -1.46
N VAL A 71 -1.23 -3.88 -0.27
CA VAL A 71 -1.53 -4.65 0.95
C VAL A 71 -2.93 -4.29 1.42
N LEU A 72 -3.85 -5.26 1.41
CA LEU A 72 -5.16 -5.15 2.04
C LEU A 72 -5.06 -5.60 3.50
N ASN A 73 -5.20 -4.67 4.41
CA ASN A 73 -5.12 -4.92 5.84
C ASN A 73 -6.51 -5.02 6.46
N ARG A 74 -6.95 -6.24 6.78
CA ARG A 74 -8.22 -6.50 7.41
C ARG A 74 -8.08 -6.47 8.93
N LYS A 75 -8.74 -5.50 9.56
CA LYS A 75 -8.77 -5.37 11.03
C LYS A 75 -9.96 -6.06 11.69
N VAL A 76 -11.03 -6.32 10.93
CA VAL A 76 -12.25 -6.97 11.42
C VAL A 76 -12.24 -8.46 11.10
N SER A 77 -12.90 -9.27 11.94
CA SER A 77 -12.96 -10.73 11.78
C SER A 77 -13.89 -11.17 10.63
N SER A 78 -14.87 -10.35 10.27
CA SER A 78 -15.83 -10.64 9.20
C SER A 78 -16.09 -9.41 8.35
N GLN A 79 -16.44 -9.66 7.09
CA GLN A 79 -16.94 -8.64 6.17
C GLN A 79 -18.43 -8.87 5.91
N PRO A 80 -19.18 -7.86 5.46
CA PRO A 80 -20.55 -8.04 5.00
C PRO A 80 -20.66 -9.14 3.94
N ASP A 81 -21.79 -9.85 3.94
CA ASP A 81 -22.06 -10.91 2.96
C ASP A 81 -21.94 -10.38 1.52
N GLY A 82 -21.30 -11.16 0.68
CA GLY A 82 -21.06 -10.79 -0.72
C GLY A 82 -19.92 -9.80 -0.97
N MET A 83 -19.28 -9.25 0.07
CA MET A 83 -18.14 -8.36 -0.09
C MET A 83 -16.84 -9.15 -0.24
N ASN A 84 -16.15 -9.03 -1.39
CA ASN A 84 -14.86 -9.63 -1.65
C ASN A 84 -13.91 -8.62 -2.33
N ASN A 85 -13.44 -7.66 -1.54
CA ASN A 85 -12.55 -6.60 -2.02
C ASN A 85 -11.27 -7.15 -2.65
N TYR A 86 -10.74 -8.27 -2.14
CA TYR A 86 -9.53 -8.89 -2.68
C TYR A 86 -9.70 -9.32 -4.13
N GLN A 87 -10.78 -10.05 -4.45
CA GLN A 87 -11.04 -10.54 -5.80
C GLN A 87 -11.33 -9.37 -6.76
N GLU A 88 -12.10 -8.39 -6.30
CA GLU A 88 -12.41 -7.21 -7.11
C GLU A 88 -11.12 -6.43 -7.47
N ILE A 89 -10.29 -6.09 -6.49
CA ILE A 89 -9.04 -5.36 -6.74
C ILE A 89 -8.10 -6.19 -7.61
N LYS A 90 -8.02 -7.50 -7.38
CA LYS A 90 -7.18 -8.40 -8.18
C LYS A 90 -7.58 -8.41 -9.66
N SER A 91 -8.87 -8.27 -9.96
CA SER A 91 -9.35 -8.19 -11.35
C SER A 91 -9.03 -6.85 -12.03
N LEU A 92 -8.83 -5.77 -11.26
CA LEU A 92 -8.65 -4.41 -11.75
C LEU A 92 -7.19 -3.99 -11.93
N THR A 93 -6.23 -4.74 -11.39
CA THR A 93 -4.81 -4.39 -11.48
C THR A 93 -3.90 -5.61 -11.60
N LYS A 94 -2.74 -5.40 -12.23
CA LYS A 94 -1.65 -6.40 -12.29
C LYS A 94 -0.63 -6.24 -11.15
N VAL A 95 -0.79 -5.21 -10.31
CA VAL A 95 0.09 -5.01 -9.15
C VAL A 95 -0.09 -6.18 -8.17
N PRO A 96 0.98 -6.78 -7.65
CA PRO A 96 0.89 -7.82 -6.65
C PRO A 96 -0.01 -7.43 -5.48
N LEU A 97 -0.96 -8.30 -5.12
CA LEU A 97 -1.92 -8.06 -4.06
C LEU A 97 -1.67 -9.02 -2.90
N ILE A 98 -1.47 -8.46 -1.72
CA ILE A 98 -1.21 -9.16 -0.46
C ILE A 98 -2.40 -8.89 0.47
N GLN A 99 -2.95 -9.91 1.10
CA GLN A 99 -4.02 -9.75 2.07
C GLN A 99 -3.53 -10.15 3.47
N ILE A 100 -3.60 -9.22 4.40
CA ILE A 100 -3.29 -9.45 5.81
C ILE A 100 -4.60 -9.57 6.57
N LEU A 101 -4.81 -10.72 7.19
CA LEU A 101 -5.99 -11.01 7.99
C LEU A 101 -5.74 -10.69 9.46
N ASN A 102 -6.82 -10.49 10.22
CA ASN A 102 -6.73 -10.18 11.66
C ASN A 102 -6.33 -11.39 12.54
N LYS A 103 -5.92 -12.51 11.94
CA LYS A 103 -5.43 -13.69 12.65
C LYS A 103 -3.91 -13.78 12.51
N LYS A 104 -3.19 -13.82 13.63
CA LYS A 104 -1.73 -13.83 13.63
C LYS A 104 -1.12 -15.05 12.90
N GLU A 105 -1.77 -16.20 12.98
CA GLU A 105 -1.25 -17.46 12.42
C GLU A 105 -1.29 -17.54 10.90
N ASP A 106 -2.22 -16.84 10.26
CA ASP A 106 -2.45 -16.94 8.80
C ASP A 106 -1.63 -15.95 7.97
N ASN A 107 -0.86 -15.07 8.61
CA ASN A 107 -0.20 -13.96 7.91
C ASN A 107 1.27 -14.19 7.53
N ASP A 108 1.94 -15.19 8.09
CA ASP A 108 3.38 -15.43 7.86
C ASP A 108 3.71 -15.65 6.39
N ARG A 109 2.88 -16.37 5.67
CA ARG A 109 3.05 -16.64 4.24
C ARG A 109 2.97 -15.34 3.43
N GLU A 110 2.02 -14.48 3.76
CA GLU A 110 1.79 -13.21 3.06
C GLU A 110 2.89 -12.20 3.38
N PHE A 111 3.37 -12.14 4.61
CA PHE A 111 4.53 -11.33 4.97
C PHE A 111 5.80 -11.79 4.23
N LYS A 112 6.04 -13.10 4.11
CA LYS A 112 7.18 -13.64 3.34
C LYS A 112 7.10 -13.26 1.86
N LYS A 113 5.90 -13.27 1.26
CA LYS A 113 5.70 -12.79 -0.12
C LYS A 113 6.03 -11.31 -0.25
N LEU A 114 5.52 -10.48 0.67
CA LEU A 114 5.76 -9.04 0.67
C LEU A 114 7.25 -8.73 0.78
N ILE A 115 7.95 -9.37 1.70
CA ILE A 115 9.39 -9.21 1.89
C ILE A 115 10.15 -9.56 0.60
N LYS A 116 9.81 -10.67 -0.07
CA LYS A 116 10.43 -11.05 -1.35
C LYS A 116 10.22 -9.99 -2.43
N ILE A 117 9.04 -9.37 -2.48
CA ILE A 117 8.74 -8.29 -3.45
C ILE A 117 9.57 -7.04 -3.17
N ILE A 118 9.76 -6.69 -1.91
CA ILE A 118 10.48 -5.48 -1.49
C ILE A 118 11.99 -5.63 -1.69
N LEU A 119 12.54 -6.82 -1.42
CA LEU A 119 13.99 -7.06 -1.45
C LEU A 119 14.54 -7.45 -2.84
N VAL A 120 13.70 -7.64 -3.83
CA VAL A 120 14.10 -7.86 -5.24
C VAL A 120 14.16 -6.54 -5.99
#